data_c08d6f728873b8378d5c00c8ace54b42
#
_entry.id   c08d6f728873b8378d5c00c8ace54b42
#
_cell.length_a   1.000
_cell.length_b   1.000
_cell.length_c   1.000
_cell.angle_alpha   90.00
_cell.angle_beta   90.00
_cell.angle_gamma   90.00
#
_symmetry.space_group_name_H-M   'P 1'
#
loop_
_entity.id
_entity.type
_entity.pdbx_description
1 polymer ?
#
loop_
_entity_poly.entity_id
_entity_poly.type
_entity_poly.pdbx_seq_one_letter_code
_entity_poly.pdbx_strand_id
1 'polypeptide(L)'
;MAKKVNILTVCGVGSGSSLILRMYTEDVLEDMGIRYTISAGQASEARGTNADIVMCAPEFYSVCQGSSAEVVIVKSFTNKEEIRKTLSEVLVKLGFLQQ
;
A
#
# COMPACT_ATOMS: atom_id res chain seq x y z
N MET A 1 -1.47 22.67 1.56
CA MET A 1 -0.31 21.79 1.72
C MET A 1 -0.69 20.34 1.40
N ALA A 2 0.17 19.66 0.66
CA ALA A 2 -0.11 18.27 0.32
C ALA A 2 0.08 17.38 1.54
N LYS A 3 -0.89 16.53 1.78
CA LYS A 3 -0.78 15.54 2.85
C LYS A 3 0.15 14.43 2.41
N LYS A 4 0.85 13.86 3.38
CA LYS A 4 1.72 12.73 3.15
C LYS A 4 0.95 11.45 3.47
N VAL A 5 0.90 10.55 2.51
CA VAL A 5 0.23 9.26 2.72
C VAL A 5 1.20 8.26 3.34
N ASN A 6 0.75 7.57 4.37
CA ASN A 6 1.55 6.54 5.04
C ASN A 6 1.06 5.18 4.59
N ILE A 7 1.97 4.38 4.04
CA ILE A 7 1.64 3.08 3.47
C ILE A 7 2.46 1.99 4.17
N LEU A 8 1.79 0.93 4.55
CA LEU A 8 2.44 -0.27 5.06
C LEU A 8 2.27 -1.39 4.03
N THR A 9 3.38 -1.99 3.60
CA THR A 9 3.32 -3.15 2.71
C THR A 9 3.50 -4.41 3.54
N VAL A 10 2.62 -5.37 3.34
CA VAL A 10 2.60 -6.62 4.12
C VAL A 10 2.79 -7.80 3.17
N CYS A 11 3.83 -8.58 3.40
CA CYS A 11 4.14 -9.75 2.60
C CYS A 11 4.63 -10.88 3.50
N GLY A 12 4.81 -12.05 2.91
CA GLY A 12 5.29 -13.20 3.64
C GLY A 12 6.66 -12.97 4.25
N VAL A 13 6.91 -13.62 5.35
CA VAL A 13 8.16 -13.49 6.09
C VAL A 13 9.33 -14.00 5.25
N GLY A 14 10.41 -13.22 5.21
CA GLY A 14 11.62 -13.60 4.49
C GLY A 14 11.52 -13.53 2.98
N SER A 15 10.44 -12.98 2.48
CA SER A 15 10.20 -12.85 1.05
C SER A 15 10.80 -11.57 0.51
N GLY A 16 11.39 -11.64 -0.69
CA GLY A 16 11.83 -10.44 -1.39
C GLY A 16 10.68 -9.67 -2.02
N SER A 17 9.48 -10.22 -1.98
CA SER A 17 8.31 -9.63 -2.61
C SER A 17 7.93 -8.29 -2.03
N SER A 18 8.13 -8.11 -0.73
CA SER A 18 7.79 -6.83 -0.08
C SER A 18 8.65 -5.69 -0.59
N LEU A 19 9.91 -5.97 -0.90
CA LEU A 19 10.79 -4.94 -1.45
C LEU A 19 10.39 -4.58 -2.88
N ILE A 20 10.00 -5.55 -3.68
CA ILE A 20 9.55 -5.31 -5.05
C ILE A 20 8.26 -4.48 -5.02
N LEU A 21 7.32 -4.88 -4.18
CA LEU A 21 6.07 -4.14 -4.03
C LEU A 21 6.32 -2.70 -3.60
N ARG A 22 7.20 -2.53 -2.64
CA ARG A 22 7.56 -1.21 -2.16
C ARG A 22 8.15 -0.36 -3.28
N MET A 23 9.10 -0.90 -4.04
CA MET A 23 9.74 -0.17 -5.13
C MET A 23 8.74 0.28 -6.18
N TYR A 24 7.86 -0.62 -6.59
CA TYR A 24 6.86 -0.27 -7.60
C TYR A 24 5.85 0.73 -7.07
N THR A 25 5.48 0.61 -5.80
CA THR A 25 4.57 1.57 -5.18
C THR A 25 5.20 2.96 -5.10
N GLU A 26 6.48 3.02 -4.74
CA GLU A 26 7.20 4.28 -4.72
C GLU A 26 7.25 4.92 -6.10
N ASP A 27 7.56 4.12 -7.12
CA ASP A 27 7.61 4.62 -8.49
C ASP A 27 6.26 5.20 -8.92
N VAL A 28 5.18 4.51 -8.60
CA VAL A 28 3.84 4.96 -8.95
C VAL A 28 3.50 6.26 -8.24
N LEU A 29 3.79 6.36 -6.96
CA LEU A 29 3.47 7.55 -6.18
C LEU A 29 4.30 8.76 -6.63
N GLU A 30 5.57 8.54 -6.95
CA GLU A 30 6.42 9.61 -7.48
C GLU A 30 5.94 10.08 -8.83
N ASP A 31 5.49 9.16 -9.67
CA ASP A 31 4.92 9.49 -10.97
C ASP A 31 3.65 10.31 -10.84
N MET A 32 2.86 10.06 -9.81
CA MET A 32 1.65 10.81 -9.54
C MET A 32 1.88 12.12 -8.78
N GLY A 33 3.11 12.37 -8.34
CA GLY A 33 3.44 13.58 -7.60
C GLY A 33 2.92 13.60 -6.18
N ILE A 34 2.71 12.45 -5.58
CA ILE A 34 2.16 12.34 -4.23
C ILE A 34 3.27 12.12 -3.22
N ARG A 35 3.22 12.84 -2.12
CA ARG A 35 4.15 12.65 -1.01
C ARG A 35 3.75 11.40 -0.23
N TYR A 36 4.72 10.61 0.17
CA TYR A 36 4.45 9.33 0.81
C TYR A 36 5.53 8.93 1.80
N THR A 37 5.14 8.02 2.70
CA THR A 37 6.07 7.25 3.51
C THR A 37 5.66 5.79 3.37
N ILE A 38 6.60 4.93 3.03
CA ILE A 38 6.33 3.50 2.87
C ILE A 38 7.19 2.70 3.83
N SER A 39 6.57 1.78 4.53
CA SER A 39 7.25 0.84 5.41
C SER A 39 6.88 -0.57 5.00
N ALA A 40 7.80 -1.50 5.19
CA ALA A 40 7.52 -2.92 5.01
C ALA A 40 7.36 -3.56 6.39
N GLY A 41 6.34 -4.37 6.55
CA GLY A 41 6.07 -5.00 7.83
C GLY A 41 5.41 -6.35 7.69
N GLN A 42 5.12 -6.95 8.82
CA GLN A 42 4.46 -8.24 8.87
C GLN A 42 2.96 -8.07 9.01
N ALA A 43 2.21 -9.13 8.68
CA ALA A 43 0.76 -9.09 8.77
C ALA A 43 0.27 -8.73 10.17
N SER A 44 0.99 -9.18 11.19
CA SER A 44 0.62 -8.87 12.57
C SER A 44 0.71 -7.39 12.91
N GLU A 45 1.51 -6.64 12.17
CA GLU A 45 1.67 -5.20 12.39
C GLU A 45 0.52 -4.39 11.80
N ALA A 46 -0.20 -4.97 10.85
CA ALA A 46 -1.25 -4.25 10.14
C ALA A 46 -2.36 -3.77 11.06
N ARG A 47 -2.70 -4.55 12.07
CA ARG A 47 -3.80 -4.22 12.97
C ARG A 47 -3.54 -3.00 13.84
N GLY A 48 -2.28 -2.78 14.20
CA GLY A 48 -1.91 -1.67 15.05
C GLY A 48 -1.24 -0.53 14.31
N THR A 49 -1.28 -0.57 12.99
CA THR A 49 -0.56 0.43 12.20
C THR A 49 -1.27 1.77 12.18
N ASN A 50 -0.47 2.82 12.08
CA ASN A 50 -0.97 4.18 11.85
C ASN A 50 -0.98 4.53 10.38
N ALA A 51 -0.72 3.56 9.51
CA ALA A 51 -0.71 3.80 8.07
C ALA A 51 -2.11 4.18 7.57
N ASP A 52 -2.14 4.94 6.50
CA ASP A 52 -3.39 5.27 5.83
C ASP A 52 -3.83 4.14 4.91
N ILE A 53 -2.86 3.42 4.36
CA ILE A 53 -3.09 2.33 3.42
C ILE A 53 -2.23 1.14 3.83
N VAL A 54 -2.82 -0.05 3.80
CA VAL A 54 -2.09 -1.30 3.96
C VAL A 54 -2.19 -2.06 2.65
N MET A 55 -1.05 -2.36 2.03
CA MET A 55 -0.99 -3.13 0.80
C MET A 55 -0.53 -4.54 1.13
N CYS A 56 -1.28 -5.53 0.69
CA CYS A 56 -0.97 -6.91 1.03
C CYS A 56 -1.31 -7.87 -0.11
N ALA A 57 -0.72 -9.07 -0.05
CA ALA A 57 -1.09 -10.16 -0.93
C ALA A 57 -2.48 -10.68 -0.52
N PRO A 58 -3.22 -11.30 -1.46
CA PRO A 58 -4.57 -11.79 -1.14
C PRO A 58 -4.61 -12.75 0.05
N GLU A 59 -3.57 -13.53 0.26
CA GLU A 59 -3.49 -14.49 1.35
C GLU A 59 -3.49 -13.83 2.74
N PHE A 60 -3.12 -12.56 2.81
CA PHE A 60 -3.07 -11.82 4.07
C PHE A 60 -4.27 -10.92 4.29
N TYR A 61 -5.23 -10.95 3.38
CA TYR A 61 -6.37 -10.04 3.47
C TYR A 61 -7.14 -10.17 4.77
N SER A 62 -7.40 -11.41 5.20
CA SER A 62 -8.17 -11.64 6.42
C SER A 62 -7.47 -11.08 7.67
N VAL A 63 -6.15 -11.10 7.68
CA VAL A 63 -5.39 -10.54 8.80
C VAL A 63 -5.39 -9.02 8.75
N CYS A 64 -5.19 -8.45 7.57
CA CYS A 64 -5.12 -7.00 7.40
C CYS A 64 -6.48 -6.33 7.55
N GLN A 65 -7.55 -7.06 7.34
CA GLN A 65 -8.92 -6.56 7.38
C GLN A 65 -9.30 -5.93 8.72
N GLY A 66 -8.64 -6.32 9.80
CA GLY A 66 -8.90 -5.75 11.12
C GLY A 66 -8.22 -4.40 11.35
N SER A 67 -7.48 -3.91 10.37
CA SER A 67 -6.79 -2.64 10.45
C SER A 67 -7.76 -1.47 10.24
N SER A 68 -7.44 -0.32 10.83
CA SER A 68 -8.19 0.91 10.57
C SER A 68 -7.78 1.54 9.25
N ALA A 69 -6.70 1.06 8.64
CA ALA A 69 -6.23 1.55 7.34
C ALA A 69 -7.05 0.97 6.20
N GLU A 70 -6.99 1.64 5.04
CA GLU A 70 -7.60 1.12 3.83
C GLU A 70 -6.73 -0.03 3.33
N VAL A 71 -7.33 -1.20 3.13
CA VAL A 71 -6.59 -2.39 2.71
C VAL A 71 -6.64 -2.53 1.20
N VAL A 72 -5.46 -2.60 0.59
CA VAL A 72 -5.32 -2.77 -0.86
C VAL A 72 -4.73 -4.14 -1.13
N ILE A 73 -5.44 -4.95 -1.88
CA ILE A 73 -4.98 -6.28 -2.26
C ILE A 73 -4.24 -6.18 -3.59
N VAL A 74 -3.00 -6.65 -3.61
CA VAL A 74 -2.19 -6.67 -4.82
C VAL A 74 -1.97 -8.11 -5.23
N LYS A 75 -2.55 -8.49 -6.36
CA LYS A 75 -2.45 -9.85 -6.87
C LYS A 75 -1.12 -10.13 -7.54
N SER A 76 -0.58 -9.13 -8.23
CA SER A 76 0.70 -9.26 -8.90
C SER A 76 1.60 -8.11 -8.49
N PHE A 77 2.68 -8.42 -7.80
CA PHE A 77 3.61 -7.39 -7.32
C PHE A 77 4.45 -6.79 -8.43
N THR A 78 4.49 -7.46 -9.58
CA THR A 78 5.26 -6.99 -10.72
C THR A 78 4.41 -6.21 -11.73
N ASN A 79 3.11 -6.08 -11.49
CA ASN A 79 2.23 -5.35 -12.38
C ASN A 79 2.01 -3.93 -11.87
N LYS A 80 2.83 -3.03 -12.37
CA LYS A 80 2.80 -1.63 -11.97
C LYS A 80 1.48 -0.94 -12.31
N GLU A 81 0.87 -1.32 -13.41
CA GLU A 81 -0.40 -0.73 -13.84
C GLU A 81 -1.51 -1.07 -12.87
N GLU A 82 -1.55 -2.31 -12.40
CA GLU A 82 -2.53 -2.73 -11.41
C GLU A 82 -2.35 -1.97 -10.10
N ILE A 83 -1.10 -1.83 -9.67
CA ILE A 83 -0.78 -1.08 -8.45
C ILE A 83 -1.24 0.36 -8.59
N ARG A 84 -0.94 0.97 -9.73
CA ARG A 84 -1.32 2.36 -10.00
C ARG A 84 -2.83 2.55 -9.97
N LYS A 85 -3.54 1.68 -10.65
CA LYS A 85 -5.00 1.76 -10.71
C LYS A 85 -5.62 1.64 -9.32
N THR A 86 -5.21 0.63 -8.57
CA THR A 86 -5.76 0.38 -7.25
C THR A 86 -5.43 1.53 -6.29
N LEU A 87 -4.19 1.98 -6.31
CA LEU A 87 -3.76 3.09 -5.47
C LEU A 87 -4.50 4.37 -5.82
N SER A 88 -4.69 4.65 -7.11
CA SER A 88 -5.41 5.86 -7.52
C SER A 88 -6.80 5.91 -6.93
N GLU A 89 -7.51 4.80 -6.99
CA GLU A 89 -8.86 4.71 -6.46
C GLU A 89 -8.89 4.98 -4.96
N VAL A 90 -7.98 4.37 -4.22
CA VAL A 90 -7.91 4.54 -2.78
C VAL A 90 -7.48 5.95 -2.41
N LEU A 91 -6.52 6.51 -3.13
CA LEU A 91 -6.04 7.86 -2.86
C LEU A 91 -7.13 8.91 -3.09
N VAL A 92 -7.95 8.72 -4.11
CA VAL A 92 -9.10 9.58 -4.35
C VAL A 92 -10.10 9.45 -3.21
N LYS A 93 -10.37 8.23 -2.79
CA LYS A 93 -11.29 7.95 -1.69
C LYS A 93 -10.85 8.62 -0.40
N LEU A 94 -9.54 8.61 -0.12
CA LEU A 94 -9.00 9.18 1.10
C LEU A 94 -8.71 10.68 1.02
N GLY A 95 -8.82 11.25 -0.17
CA GLY A 95 -8.62 12.68 -0.35
C GLY A 95 -7.19 13.11 -0.63
N PHE A 96 -6.31 12.17 -0.94
CA PHE A 96 -4.91 12.49 -1.27
C PHE A 96 -4.74 12.83 -2.74
N LEU A 97 -5.66 12.42 -3.58
CA LEU A 97 -5.59 12.62 -5.02
C LEU A 97 -6.91 13.16 -5.51
N GLN A 98 -6.87 14.18 -6.36
CA GLN A 98 -8.08 14.71 -6.97
C GLN A 98 -8.31 14.06 -8.32
N GLN A 99 -9.55 13.81 -8.64
CA GLN A 99 -9.91 13.31 -9.96
C GLN A 99 -9.86 14.39 -11.00
#